data_2b44f62a723c0d63dfd91ce83df52a01
#
_entry.id   2b44f62a723c0d63dfd91ce83df52a01
#
_cell.length_a   1.000
_cell.length_b   1.000
_cell.length_c   1.000
_cell.angle_alpha   90.00
_cell.angle_beta   90.00
_cell.angle_gamma   90.00
#
_symmetry.space_group_name_H-M   'P 1'
#
loop_
_entity.id
_entity.type
_entity.pdbx_description
1 polymer ?
#
loop_
_entity_poly.entity_id
_entity_poly.type
_entity_poly.pdbx_seq_one_letter_code
_entity_poly.pdbx_strand_id
1 'polypeptide(L)'
;MEWDLNCKRFVAFIDIAGFKAMVHNEETTKIATILSEFKLIADKQCEEYGMADMLYTIAVSDSIIIISKDDSEDSFSCFCQSLGVVFNNTLTSKLMTAAVAFGKMYVDRTNMIFFGEPYNIAYSLQEQMNYYGVLCDNSMSDYLKSRELPTHNDNFNFYKRLFMVIPSSLKKKTTSECKYCNEMKEKLNFKWFDMHFDPTHRFVEPDGIYVGTYFQRINSIFEREKLNVVHSKNKTMIEERIKNTEDMIGLFSTRELY
;
A
#
# COMPACT_ATOMS: atom_id res chain seq x y z
N MET A 1 6.69 23.96 9.24
CA MET A 1 6.27 23.51 10.59
C MET A 1 7.17 22.35 11.00
N GLU A 2 7.75 22.40 12.19
CA GLU A 2 8.68 21.37 12.65
C GLU A 2 7.94 20.04 12.95
N TRP A 3 8.57 18.90 12.70
CA TRP A 3 8.01 17.59 13.03
C TRP A 3 8.18 17.31 14.52
N ASP A 4 7.10 16.91 15.19
CA ASP A 4 7.19 16.36 16.55
C ASP A 4 7.97 15.03 16.47
N LEU A 5 9.00 14.89 17.27
CA LEU A 5 9.82 13.69 17.27
C LEU A 5 9.03 12.43 17.71
N ASN A 6 7.98 12.58 18.52
CA ASN A 6 7.32 11.45 19.17
C ASN A 6 5.80 11.62 19.27
N CYS A 7 5.08 11.41 18.18
CA CYS A 7 3.62 11.49 18.13
C CYS A 7 2.99 10.25 17.46
N LYS A 8 1.66 10.21 17.38
CA LYS A 8 0.96 9.18 16.63
C LYS A 8 1.08 9.45 15.12
N ARG A 9 1.28 8.39 14.33
CA ARG A 9 1.51 8.47 12.89
C ARG A 9 0.91 7.28 12.17
N PHE A 10 0.63 7.46 10.88
CA PHE A 10 0.37 6.38 9.94
C PHE A 10 1.70 5.91 9.36
N VAL A 11 1.86 4.61 9.25
CA VAL A 11 3.06 3.97 8.68
C VAL A 11 2.63 2.94 7.66
N ALA A 12 3.14 3.05 6.43
CA ALA A 12 3.06 2.00 5.43
C ALA A 12 4.43 1.37 5.23
N PHE A 13 4.49 0.05 5.30
CA PHE A 13 5.64 -0.73 4.89
C PHE A 13 5.28 -1.44 3.57
N ILE A 14 6.00 -1.11 2.51
CA ILE A 14 5.75 -1.58 1.14
C ILE A 14 6.93 -2.41 0.69
N ASP A 15 6.68 -3.58 0.12
CA ASP A 15 7.68 -4.49 -0.45
C ASP A 15 7.45 -4.68 -1.95
N ILE A 16 8.53 -4.59 -2.73
CA ILE A 16 8.52 -4.74 -4.18
C ILE A 16 8.77 -6.20 -4.55
N ALA A 17 7.78 -6.83 -5.17
CA ALA A 17 7.91 -8.22 -5.58
C ALA A 17 9.02 -8.42 -6.62
N GLY A 18 9.84 -9.46 -6.39
CA GLY A 18 10.89 -9.84 -7.32
C GLY A 18 12.12 -8.94 -7.31
N PHE A 19 12.30 -8.06 -6.33
CA PHE A 19 13.43 -7.13 -6.25
C PHE A 19 14.79 -7.83 -6.28
N LYS A 20 14.95 -8.97 -5.61
CA LYS A 20 16.16 -9.79 -5.68
C LYS A 20 16.54 -10.18 -7.11
N ALA A 21 15.55 -10.55 -7.92
CA ALA A 21 15.78 -10.87 -9.33
C ALA A 21 16.11 -9.61 -10.14
N MET A 22 15.51 -8.47 -9.82
CA MET A 22 15.87 -7.18 -10.43
C MET A 22 17.33 -6.84 -10.16
N VAL A 23 17.79 -6.91 -8.91
CA VAL A 23 19.19 -6.61 -8.54
C VAL A 23 20.19 -7.53 -9.25
N HIS A 24 19.77 -8.76 -9.55
CA HIS A 24 20.64 -9.71 -10.25
C HIS A 24 20.66 -9.51 -11.77
N ASN A 25 19.55 -9.08 -12.37
CA ASN A 25 19.37 -9.09 -13.82
C ASN A 25 19.32 -7.70 -14.48
N GLU A 26 19.11 -6.64 -13.71
CA GLU A 26 18.95 -5.29 -14.22
C GLU A 26 20.16 -4.42 -13.89
N GLU A 27 20.37 -3.36 -14.66
CA GLU A 27 21.41 -2.37 -14.35
C GLU A 27 21.09 -1.60 -13.07
N THR A 28 22.10 -1.35 -12.25
CA THR A 28 21.99 -0.63 -10.97
C THR A 28 21.34 0.75 -11.14
N THR A 29 21.66 1.45 -12.22
CA THR A 29 21.06 2.76 -12.56
C THR A 29 19.55 2.68 -12.75
N LYS A 30 19.08 1.63 -13.41
CA LYS A 30 17.64 1.41 -13.63
C LYS A 30 16.91 1.13 -12.31
N ILE A 31 17.50 0.35 -11.42
CA ILE A 31 16.93 0.08 -10.10
C ILE A 31 16.89 1.35 -9.27
N ALA A 32 17.98 2.12 -9.26
CA ALA A 32 18.02 3.41 -8.56
C ALA A 32 16.97 4.39 -9.08
N THR A 33 16.74 4.44 -10.41
CA THR A 33 15.68 5.25 -11.01
C THR A 33 14.31 4.83 -10.51
N ILE A 34 13.99 3.52 -10.50
CA ILE A 34 12.71 3.00 -10.01
C ILE A 34 12.48 3.41 -8.55
N LEU A 35 13.45 3.20 -7.67
CA LEU A 35 13.34 3.55 -6.24
C LEU A 35 13.20 5.07 -6.04
N SER A 36 13.92 5.86 -6.84
CA SER A 36 13.83 7.32 -6.79
C SER A 36 12.47 7.82 -7.27
N GLU A 37 11.90 7.20 -8.30
CA GLU A 37 10.56 7.50 -8.79
C GLU A 37 9.49 7.23 -7.74
N PHE A 38 9.56 6.11 -7.01
CA PHE A 38 8.64 5.81 -5.92
C PHE A 38 8.67 6.88 -4.84
N LYS A 39 9.88 7.23 -4.40
CA LYS A 39 10.07 8.27 -3.39
C LYS A 39 9.54 9.62 -3.88
N LEU A 40 9.89 10.00 -5.10
CA LEU A 40 9.49 11.28 -5.70
C LEU A 40 7.96 11.38 -5.85
N ILE A 41 7.31 10.29 -6.28
CA ILE A 41 5.86 10.23 -6.44
C ILE A 41 5.17 10.43 -5.09
N ALA A 42 5.62 9.72 -4.05
CA ALA A 42 5.04 9.85 -2.72
C ALA A 42 5.21 11.27 -2.14
N ASP A 43 6.40 11.85 -2.29
CA ASP A 43 6.71 13.19 -1.75
C ASP A 43 5.97 14.31 -2.51
N LYS A 44 5.91 14.25 -3.86
CA LYS A 44 5.30 15.30 -4.69
C LYS A 44 3.78 15.43 -4.56
N GLN A 45 3.08 14.35 -4.28
CA GLN A 45 1.62 14.39 -4.20
C GLN A 45 1.12 15.37 -3.13
N CYS A 46 1.81 15.47 -2.01
CA CYS A 46 1.44 16.41 -0.96
C CYS A 46 1.77 17.85 -1.33
N GLU A 47 2.87 18.10 -2.06
CA GLU A 47 3.26 19.44 -2.49
C GLU A 47 2.27 20.05 -3.48
N GLU A 48 1.75 19.27 -4.42
CA GLU A 48 0.77 19.71 -5.43
C GLU A 48 -0.56 20.19 -4.81
N TYR A 49 -0.90 19.70 -3.61
CA TYR A 49 -2.11 20.12 -2.86
C TYR A 49 -1.82 21.21 -1.80
N GLY A 50 -0.63 21.81 -1.83
CA GLY A 50 -0.23 22.82 -0.84
C GLY A 50 0.04 22.25 0.56
N MET A 51 0.15 20.95 0.69
CA MET A 51 0.39 20.22 1.94
C MET A 51 1.83 19.69 1.99
N ALA A 52 2.79 20.51 1.63
CA ALA A 52 4.21 20.16 1.70
C ALA A 52 4.61 19.67 3.10
N ASP A 53 5.57 18.76 3.16
CA ASP A 53 6.17 18.25 4.39
C ASP A 53 5.21 17.43 5.31
N MET A 54 4.15 16.83 4.74
CA MET A 54 3.22 15.96 5.49
C MET A 54 3.65 14.50 5.57
N LEU A 55 4.63 14.11 4.75
CA LEU A 55 5.12 12.72 4.69
C LEU A 55 6.65 12.67 4.76
N TYR A 56 7.15 11.56 5.27
CA TYR A 56 8.54 11.16 5.19
C TYR A 56 8.64 9.80 4.51
N THR A 57 9.20 9.80 3.31
CA THR A 57 9.34 8.58 2.49
C THR A 57 10.79 8.10 2.48
N ILE A 58 10.98 6.84 2.79
CA ILE A 58 12.28 6.19 2.88
C ILE A 58 12.28 4.99 1.93
N ALA A 59 13.32 4.86 1.11
CA ALA A 59 13.55 3.68 0.29
C ALA A 59 14.80 2.94 0.78
N VAL A 60 14.64 1.68 1.16
CA VAL A 60 15.73 0.83 1.64
C VAL A 60 15.60 -0.55 0.99
N SER A 61 16.55 -0.92 0.12
CA SER A 61 16.51 -2.18 -0.61
C SER A 61 15.21 -2.34 -1.42
N ASP A 62 14.45 -3.39 -1.16
CA ASP A 62 13.15 -3.70 -1.76
C ASP A 62 11.96 -3.04 -1.05
N SER A 63 12.24 -2.27 0.00
CA SER A 63 11.22 -1.71 0.86
C SER A 63 11.08 -0.20 0.69
N ILE A 64 9.84 0.26 0.67
CA ILE A 64 9.48 1.67 0.74
C ILE A 64 8.67 1.88 2.00
N ILE A 65 9.05 2.85 2.81
CA ILE A 65 8.37 3.18 4.04
C ILE A 65 7.79 4.59 3.89
N ILE A 66 6.49 4.75 4.08
CA ILE A 66 5.82 6.05 4.10
C ILE A 66 5.36 6.30 5.52
N ILE A 67 5.75 7.42 6.09
CA ILE A 67 5.43 7.84 7.45
C ILE A 67 4.75 9.19 7.40
N SER A 68 3.58 9.33 8.03
CA SER A 68 2.89 10.61 8.13
C SER A 68 3.55 11.52 9.18
N LYS A 69 3.35 12.84 9.03
CA LYS A 69 3.85 13.83 9.97
C LYS A 69 3.23 13.67 11.37
N ASP A 70 1.93 13.45 11.42
CA ASP A 70 1.13 13.31 12.62
C ASP A 70 -0.16 12.51 12.32
N ASP A 71 -1.15 12.55 13.22
CA ASP A 71 -2.44 11.88 13.10
C ASP A 71 -3.59 12.81 12.66
N SER A 72 -3.29 13.97 12.10
CA SER A 72 -4.28 14.90 11.57
C SER A 72 -5.00 14.32 10.33
N GLU A 73 -6.18 14.85 10.03
CA GLU A 73 -6.95 14.47 8.84
C GLU A 73 -6.23 14.81 7.54
N ASP A 74 -5.46 15.90 7.53
CA ASP A 74 -4.62 16.28 6.40
C ASP A 74 -3.47 15.29 6.20
N SER A 75 -2.78 14.92 7.28
CA SER A 75 -1.75 13.88 7.24
C SER A 75 -2.30 12.53 6.80
N PHE A 76 -3.50 12.15 7.25
CA PHE A 76 -4.19 10.93 6.79
C PHE A 76 -4.50 10.99 5.30
N SER A 77 -5.05 12.11 4.82
CA SER A 77 -5.40 12.31 3.42
C SER A 77 -4.17 12.24 2.52
N CYS A 78 -3.10 12.95 2.88
CA CYS A 78 -1.81 12.89 2.18
C CYS A 78 -1.24 11.47 2.17
N PHE A 79 -1.29 10.77 3.29
CA PHE A 79 -0.80 9.41 3.42
C PHE A 79 -1.55 8.44 2.50
N CYS A 80 -2.88 8.47 2.52
CA CYS A 80 -3.71 7.64 1.65
C CYS A 80 -3.50 7.94 0.18
N GLN A 81 -3.42 9.22 -0.17
CA GLN A 81 -3.17 9.66 -1.53
C GLN A 81 -1.83 9.16 -2.04
N SER A 82 -0.76 9.40 -1.31
CA SER A 82 0.58 8.95 -1.71
C SER A 82 0.67 7.43 -1.82
N LEU A 83 0.08 6.70 -0.89
CA LEU A 83 0.00 5.24 -0.94
C LEU A 83 -0.74 4.76 -2.19
N GLY A 84 -1.89 5.35 -2.49
CA GLY A 84 -2.68 5.02 -3.66
C GLY A 84 -1.95 5.34 -4.97
N VAL A 85 -1.27 6.49 -5.07
CA VAL A 85 -0.48 6.85 -6.26
C VAL A 85 0.70 5.93 -6.45
N VAL A 86 1.44 5.61 -5.39
CA VAL A 86 2.54 4.64 -5.44
C VAL A 86 2.03 3.32 -6.01
N PHE A 87 0.93 2.77 -5.50
CA PHE A 87 0.37 1.53 -6.00
C PHE A 87 -0.15 1.64 -7.44
N ASN A 88 -0.84 2.70 -7.82
CA ASN A 88 -1.36 2.89 -9.17
C ASN A 88 -0.26 3.07 -10.23
N ASN A 89 0.78 3.84 -9.94
CA ASN A 89 1.88 4.05 -10.88
C ASN A 89 2.77 2.82 -11.03
N THR A 90 2.97 2.08 -9.96
CA THR A 90 3.86 0.92 -9.95
C THR A 90 3.22 -0.34 -10.47
N LEU A 91 1.89 -0.45 -10.45
CA LEU A 91 1.19 -1.53 -11.13
C LEU A 91 1.44 -1.56 -12.63
N THR A 92 1.79 -0.43 -13.23
CA THR A 92 2.21 -0.43 -14.64
C THR A 92 3.56 -1.13 -14.84
N SER A 93 4.32 -1.34 -13.75
CA SER A 93 5.66 -1.91 -13.82
C SER A 93 5.98 -3.02 -12.82
N LYS A 94 5.50 -2.96 -11.58
CA LYS A 94 5.88 -3.90 -10.50
C LYS A 94 4.69 -4.26 -9.59
N LEU A 95 4.66 -5.52 -9.14
CA LEU A 95 3.73 -5.99 -8.12
C LEU A 95 4.28 -5.65 -6.73
N MET A 96 3.41 -5.25 -5.82
CA MET A 96 3.80 -4.87 -4.45
C MET A 96 2.83 -5.43 -3.41
N THR A 97 3.36 -5.62 -2.22
CA THR A 97 2.58 -5.87 -1.01
C THR A 97 2.85 -4.73 -0.03
N ALA A 98 1.82 -4.25 0.65
CA ALA A 98 1.99 -3.26 1.69
C ALA A 98 1.13 -3.58 2.91
N ALA A 99 1.63 -3.22 4.07
CA ALA A 99 0.81 -3.18 5.27
C ALA A 99 0.86 -1.80 5.93
N VAL A 100 -0.27 -1.41 6.52
CA VAL A 100 -0.45 -0.11 7.16
C VAL A 100 -0.81 -0.31 8.62
N ALA A 101 -0.17 0.46 9.50
CA ALA A 101 -0.48 0.53 10.92
C ALA A 101 -0.49 1.98 11.41
N PHE A 102 -1.15 2.22 12.53
CA PHE A 102 -1.26 3.51 13.17
C PHE A 102 -0.85 3.42 14.64
N GLY A 103 -0.09 4.41 15.11
CA GLY A 103 0.31 4.44 16.52
C GLY A 103 1.45 5.39 16.80
N LYS A 104 1.94 5.35 18.03
CA LYS A 104 3.03 6.22 18.49
C LYS A 104 4.35 5.80 17.88
N MET A 105 5.06 6.76 17.28
CA MET A 105 6.32 6.54 16.60
C MET A 105 7.29 7.70 16.83
N TYR A 106 8.56 7.38 17.04
CA TYR A 106 9.66 8.33 17.04
C TYR A 106 10.21 8.49 15.61
N VAL A 107 10.38 9.74 15.17
CA VAL A 107 10.94 10.07 13.86
C VAL A 107 11.85 11.28 13.97
N ASP A 108 13.15 11.08 13.79
CA ASP A 108 14.16 12.11 13.64
C ASP A 108 14.68 12.07 12.20
N ARG A 109 14.18 12.98 11.38
CA ARG A 109 14.52 13.06 9.95
C ARG A 109 15.95 13.50 9.71
N THR A 110 16.51 14.31 10.62
CA THR A 110 17.87 14.86 10.51
C THR A 110 18.90 13.77 10.69
N ASN A 111 18.69 12.90 11.69
CA ASN A 111 19.58 11.79 11.97
C ASN A 111 19.17 10.48 11.28
N MET A 112 18.07 10.50 10.52
CA MET A 112 17.47 9.31 9.88
C MET A 112 17.15 8.18 10.87
N ILE A 113 16.69 8.55 12.07
CA ILE A 113 16.30 7.60 13.12
C ILE A 113 14.78 7.54 13.17
N PHE A 114 14.24 6.35 13.01
CA PHE A 114 12.80 6.11 13.15
C PHE A 114 12.55 4.74 13.75
N PHE A 115 11.64 4.68 14.71
CA PHE A 115 11.22 3.43 15.35
C PHE A 115 9.88 3.62 16.06
N GLY A 116 9.16 2.53 16.24
CA GLY A 116 7.89 2.49 16.95
C GLY A 116 7.11 1.24 16.65
N GLU A 117 6.09 1.00 17.48
CA GLU A 117 5.23 -0.17 17.35
C GLU A 117 4.54 -0.26 15.96
N PRO A 118 3.97 0.83 15.40
CA PRO A 118 3.31 0.75 14.08
C PRO A 118 4.26 0.31 12.96
N TYR A 119 5.53 0.68 13.00
CA TYR A 119 6.51 0.19 12.04
C TYR A 119 6.72 -1.33 12.14
N ASN A 120 6.90 -1.84 13.36
CA ASN A 120 7.09 -3.28 13.59
C ASN A 120 5.85 -4.09 13.20
N ILE A 121 4.65 -3.55 13.49
CA ILE A 121 3.37 -4.17 13.11
C ILE A 121 3.25 -4.21 11.58
N ALA A 122 3.45 -3.08 10.90
CA ALA A 122 3.35 -3.01 9.45
C ALA A 122 4.32 -3.97 8.77
N TYR A 123 5.59 -4.00 9.19
CA TYR A 123 6.58 -4.95 8.70
C TYR A 123 6.12 -6.40 8.87
N SER A 124 5.75 -6.79 10.10
CA SER A 124 5.34 -8.17 10.39
C SER A 124 4.04 -8.58 9.69
N LEU A 125 3.14 -7.65 9.46
CA LEU A 125 1.88 -7.89 8.78
C LEU A 125 2.09 -8.07 7.27
N GLN A 126 2.96 -7.25 6.67
CA GLN A 126 3.34 -7.36 5.26
C GLN A 126 3.93 -8.75 4.95
N GLU A 127 4.82 -9.27 5.81
CA GLU A 127 5.39 -10.62 5.63
C GLU A 127 4.36 -11.74 5.61
N GLN A 128 3.20 -11.55 6.25
CA GLN A 128 2.12 -12.53 6.31
C GLN A 128 1.23 -12.52 5.07
N MET A 129 1.28 -11.47 4.25
CA MET A 129 0.41 -11.35 3.08
C MET A 129 0.71 -12.43 2.03
N ASN A 130 -0.35 -13.02 1.49
CA ASN A 130 -0.27 -13.95 0.37
C ASN A 130 -1.06 -13.45 -0.86
N TYR A 131 -1.08 -12.15 -1.07
CA TYR A 131 -1.68 -11.44 -2.20
C TYR A 131 -0.96 -10.11 -2.40
N TYR A 132 -1.16 -9.46 -3.54
CA TYR A 132 -0.66 -8.12 -3.83
C TYR A 132 -1.74 -7.09 -3.49
N GLY A 133 -1.40 -6.11 -2.68
CA GLY A 133 -2.35 -5.11 -2.21
C GLY A 133 -1.93 -4.45 -0.90
N VAL A 134 -2.87 -3.81 -0.23
CA VAL A 134 -2.64 -3.06 1.01
C VAL A 134 -3.51 -3.60 2.12
N LEU A 135 -2.87 -4.22 3.11
CA LEU A 135 -3.49 -4.75 4.32
C LEU A 135 -3.33 -3.75 5.46
N CYS A 136 -4.38 -3.57 6.26
CA CYS A 136 -4.35 -2.65 7.39
C CYS A 136 -4.43 -3.39 8.73
N ASP A 137 -3.65 -2.92 9.70
CA ASP A 137 -3.75 -3.38 11.07
C ASP A 137 -5.05 -2.89 11.75
N ASN A 138 -5.42 -3.53 12.85
CA ASN A 138 -6.59 -3.15 13.64
C ASN A 138 -6.50 -1.71 14.17
N SER A 139 -5.29 -1.20 14.44
CA SER A 139 -5.06 0.19 14.84
C SER A 139 -5.60 1.21 13.84
N MET A 140 -5.58 0.88 12.55
CA MET A 140 -6.22 1.69 11.50
C MET A 140 -7.75 1.65 11.63
N SER A 141 -8.32 0.48 11.91
CA SER A 141 -9.76 0.33 12.16
C SER A 141 -10.22 1.19 13.34
N ASP A 142 -9.45 1.16 14.42
CA ASP A 142 -9.75 1.94 15.63
C ASP A 142 -9.63 3.46 15.38
N TYR A 143 -8.62 3.88 14.61
CA TYR A 143 -8.50 5.27 14.18
C TYR A 143 -9.73 5.72 13.36
N LEU A 144 -10.12 4.94 12.34
CA LEU A 144 -11.24 5.28 11.46
C LEU A 144 -12.57 5.33 12.22
N LYS A 145 -12.79 4.42 13.19
CA LYS A 145 -13.96 4.42 14.08
C LYS A 145 -13.97 5.61 15.02
N SER A 146 -12.82 6.03 15.54
CA SER A 146 -12.73 7.21 16.41
C SER A 146 -13.13 8.51 15.71
N ARG A 147 -13.21 8.51 14.38
CA ARG A 147 -13.58 9.63 13.49
C ARG A 147 -14.94 9.38 12.80
N GLU A 148 -15.90 8.75 13.48
CA GLU A 148 -17.21 8.39 12.89
C GLU A 148 -18.12 9.58 12.62
N LEU A 149 -17.95 10.68 13.36
CA LEU A 149 -18.72 11.90 13.10
C LEU A 149 -18.27 12.54 11.78
N PRO A 150 -19.22 13.14 11.02
CA PRO A 150 -18.87 13.80 9.78
C PRO A 150 -17.81 14.86 10.10
N THR A 151 -16.61 14.62 9.61
CA THR A 151 -15.55 15.61 9.68
C THR A 151 -15.82 16.68 8.63
N HIS A 152 -15.37 17.90 8.86
CA HIS A 152 -15.50 18.97 7.86
C HIS A 152 -14.48 18.83 6.71
N ASN A 153 -13.65 17.78 6.76
CA ASN A 153 -12.61 17.51 5.75
C ASN A 153 -13.13 16.49 4.72
N ASP A 154 -13.53 17.00 3.55
CA ASP A 154 -14.05 16.18 2.45
C ASP A 154 -13.02 15.15 1.95
N ASN A 155 -11.74 15.51 1.95
CA ASN A 155 -10.67 14.61 1.56
C ASN A 155 -10.56 13.42 2.54
N PHE A 156 -10.65 13.69 3.85
CA PHE A 156 -10.65 12.63 4.85
C PHE A 156 -11.82 11.66 4.62
N ASN A 157 -13.02 12.20 4.41
CA ASN A 157 -14.23 11.40 4.18
C ASN A 157 -14.11 10.56 2.90
N PHE A 158 -13.52 11.11 1.84
CA PHE A 158 -13.25 10.38 0.61
C PHE A 158 -12.30 9.20 0.86
N TYR A 159 -11.14 9.43 1.45
CA TYR A 159 -10.16 8.36 1.69
C TYR A 159 -10.65 7.31 2.69
N LYS A 160 -11.44 7.71 3.70
CA LYS A 160 -12.05 6.77 4.65
C LYS A 160 -12.90 5.70 3.96
N ARG A 161 -13.64 6.06 2.92
CA ARG A 161 -14.50 5.12 2.15
C ARG A 161 -13.70 4.07 1.37
N LEU A 162 -12.42 4.28 1.17
CA LEU A 162 -11.55 3.32 0.49
C LEU A 162 -11.07 2.18 1.41
N PHE A 163 -11.40 2.21 2.69
CA PHE A 163 -11.05 1.14 3.63
C PHE A 163 -12.21 0.18 3.79
N MET A 164 -11.97 -1.10 3.53
CA MET A 164 -12.99 -2.14 3.58
C MET A 164 -12.48 -3.38 4.32
N VAL A 165 -13.37 -3.99 5.11
CA VAL A 165 -13.11 -5.30 5.73
C VAL A 165 -13.51 -6.40 4.76
N ILE A 166 -12.54 -7.17 4.29
CA ILE A 166 -12.74 -8.30 3.36
C ILE A 166 -11.97 -9.53 3.82
N PRO A 167 -12.38 -10.73 3.40
CA PRO A 167 -11.57 -11.94 3.54
C PRO A 167 -10.22 -11.76 2.84
N SER A 168 -9.15 -11.87 3.61
CA SER A 168 -7.78 -11.64 3.13
C SER A 168 -6.95 -12.89 3.30
N SER A 169 -6.22 -13.26 2.25
CA SER A 169 -5.36 -14.43 2.25
C SER A 169 -4.05 -14.14 2.98
N LEU A 170 -3.81 -14.86 4.07
CA LEU A 170 -2.60 -14.74 4.88
C LEU A 170 -1.85 -16.05 4.93
N LYS A 171 -0.52 -15.99 4.97
CA LYS A 171 0.31 -17.16 5.18
C LYS A 171 0.11 -17.68 6.60
N LYS A 172 -0.17 -18.98 6.76
CA LYS A 172 -0.17 -19.59 8.08
C LYS A 172 1.24 -19.55 8.67
N LYS A 173 1.35 -19.14 9.92
CA LYS A 173 2.53 -19.40 10.72
C LYS A 173 2.50 -20.86 11.14
N THR A 174 3.02 -21.76 10.32
CA THR A 174 3.14 -23.17 10.69
C THR A 174 4.59 -23.51 11.02
N THR A 175 4.75 -24.27 12.09
CA THR A 175 6.01 -24.89 12.49
C THR A 175 6.35 -26.15 11.69
N SER A 176 5.47 -26.59 10.78
CA SER A 176 5.64 -27.81 9.99
C SER A 176 5.19 -27.64 8.53
N GLU A 177 6.10 -27.92 7.64
CA GLU A 177 6.02 -28.35 6.24
C GLU A 177 5.25 -27.56 5.18
N CYS A 178 4.21 -26.81 5.47
CA CYS A 178 3.52 -26.03 4.46
C CYS A 178 3.69 -24.51 4.67
N LYS A 179 4.73 -23.94 4.08
CA LYS A 179 5.05 -22.50 4.08
C LYS A 179 3.96 -21.66 3.40
N TYR A 180 3.05 -22.27 2.65
CA TYR A 180 2.06 -21.64 1.76
C TYR A 180 0.61 -22.03 2.07
N CYS A 181 0.36 -22.70 3.20
CA CYS A 181 -1.03 -22.90 3.63
C CYS A 181 -1.65 -21.56 3.96
N ASN A 182 -2.68 -21.18 3.22
CA ASN A 182 -3.38 -19.93 3.38
C ASN A 182 -4.47 -20.01 4.42
N GLU A 183 -4.66 -18.94 5.12
CA GLU A 183 -5.80 -18.74 6.01
C GLU A 183 -6.54 -17.49 5.54
N MET A 184 -7.85 -17.64 5.26
CA MET A 184 -8.70 -16.50 4.94
C MET A 184 -9.20 -15.88 6.24
N LYS A 185 -8.91 -14.59 6.43
CA LYS A 185 -9.35 -13.81 7.60
C LYS A 185 -9.98 -12.50 7.15
N GLU A 186 -11.05 -12.11 7.84
CA GLU A 186 -11.61 -10.79 7.69
C GLU A 186 -10.60 -9.74 8.21
N LYS A 187 -10.15 -8.88 7.32
CA LYS A 187 -9.15 -7.84 7.58
C LYS A 187 -9.50 -6.55 6.88
N LEU A 188 -9.15 -5.44 7.50
CA LEU A 188 -9.23 -4.14 6.88
C LEU A 188 -8.19 -4.01 5.76
N ASN A 189 -8.65 -3.59 4.58
CA ASN A 189 -7.80 -3.37 3.41
C ASN A 189 -8.06 -1.99 2.84
N PHE A 190 -7.06 -1.41 2.19
CA PHE A 190 -7.17 -0.16 1.47
C PHE A 190 -7.39 -0.44 -0.01
N LYS A 191 -8.49 0.08 -0.55
CA LYS A 191 -8.93 -0.08 -1.93
C LYS A 191 -8.21 0.91 -2.85
N TRP A 192 -6.90 0.76 -2.97
CA TRP A 192 -6.00 1.66 -3.69
C TRP A 192 -6.34 1.81 -5.19
N PHE A 193 -6.96 0.82 -5.81
CA PHE A 193 -7.33 0.82 -7.23
C PHE A 193 -8.57 1.66 -7.57
N ASP A 194 -9.35 2.08 -6.59
CA ASP A 194 -10.45 3.03 -6.78
C ASP A 194 -9.99 4.50 -6.78
N MET A 195 -8.71 4.72 -6.58
CA MET A 195 -8.13 6.07 -6.67
C MET A 195 -7.83 6.38 -8.14
N HIS A 196 -8.72 7.10 -8.80
CA HIS A 196 -8.48 7.64 -10.12
C HIS A 196 -7.87 9.04 -10.00
N PHE A 197 -6.71 9.20 -10.62
CA PHE A 197 -6.11 10.51 -10.81
C PHE A 197 -6.53 11.01 -12.20
N ASP A 198 -7.39 12.01 -12.22
CA ASP A 198 -7.58 12.84 -13.40
C ASP A 198 -6.30 13.69 -13.56
N PRO A 199 -5.65 13.69 -14.75
CA PRO A 199 -4.53 14.59 -15.02
C PRO A 199 -4.87 16.09 -14.85
N THR A 200 -6.14 16.43 -14.70
CA THR A 200 -6.62 17.78 -14.37
C THR A 200 -6.81 18.02 -12.88
N HIS A 201 -6.31 17.14 -12.01
CA HIS A 201 -6.36 17.24 -10.54
C HIS A 201 -7.77 17.20 -9.93
N ARG A 202 -8.74 16.67 -10.61
CA ARG A 202 -10.09 16.44 -10.06
C ARG A 202 -10.27 14.96 -9.73
N PHE A 203 -10.62 14.68 -8.48
CA PHE A 203 -11.11 13.36 -8.11
C PHE A 203 -12.44 13.14 -8.82
N VAL A 204 -12.45 12.21 -9.76
CA VAL A 204 -13.70 11.76 -10.39
C VAL A 204 -14.14 10.52 -9.63
N GLU A 205 -15.37 10.50 -9.11
CA GLU A 205 -15.96 9.26 -8.63
C GLU A 205 -15.88 8.21 -9.74
N PRO A 206 -15.48 6.96 -9.42
CA PRO A 206 -15.34 5.94 -10.44
C PRO A 206 -16.72 5.58 -10.99
N ASP A 207 -17.06 6.13 -12.13
CA ASP A 207 -18.10 5.53 -12.95
C ASP A 207 -17.67 4.10 -13.29
N GLY A 208 -18.59 3.12 -13.20
CA GLY A 208 -18.31 1.69 -13.34
C GLY A 208 -17.55 1.26 -14.62
N ILE A 209 -17.34 2.18 -15.57
CA ILE A 209 -16.52 2.02 -16.77
C ILE A 209 -15.02 1.89 -16.44
N TYR A 210 -14.52 2.52 -15.38
CA TYR A 210 -13.09 2.53 -15.02
C TYR A 210 -12.64 1.26 -14.30
N VAL A 211 -13.52 0.59 -13.58
CA VAL A 211 -13.23 -0.71 -12.96
C VAL A 211 -12.80 -1.72 -14.03
N GLY A 212 -13.45 -1.73 -15.19
CA GLY A 212 -13.09 -2.61 -16.31
C GLY A 212 -11.69 -2.36 -16.87
N THR A 213 -11.30 -1.10 -17.06
CA THR A 213 -9.96 -0.74 -17.56
C THR A 213 -8.86 -1.04 -16.55
N TYR A 214 -9.17 -0.90 -15.28
CA TYR A 214 -8.26 -1.27 -14.21
C TYR A 214 -8.01 -2.78 -14.17
N PHE A 215 -9.07 -3.60 -14.21
CA PHE A 215 -8.94 -5.07 -14.31
C PHE A 215 -8.13 -5.50 -15.55
N GLN A 216 -8.30 -4.84 -16.69
CA GLN A 216 -7.50 -5.12 -17.87
C GLN A 216 -6.01 -4.81 -17.67
N ARG A 217 -5.68 -3.73 -16.96
CA ARG A 217 -4.30 -3.38 -16.61
C ARG A 217 -3.69 -4.41 -15.65
N ILE A 218 -4.39 -4.75 -14.58
CA ILE A 218 -3.92 -5.79 -13.65
C ILE A 218 -3.72 -7.11 -14.37
N ASN A 219 -4.68 -7.55 -15.16
CA ASN A 219 -4.57 -8.78 -15.91
C ASN A 219 -3.36 -8.77 -16.86
N SER A 220 -3.08 -7.66 -17.53
CA SER A 220 -1.89 -7.54 -18.39
C SER A 220 -0.58 -7.65 -17.61
N ILE A 221 -0.52 -7.11 -16.40
CA ILE A 221 0.64 -7.24 -15.50
C ILE A 221 0.76 -8.69 -15.02
N PHE A 222 -0.33 -9.31 -14.61
CA PHE A 222 -0.34 -10.69 -14.16
C PHE A 222 0.07 -11.65 -15.27
N GLU A 223 -0.44 -11.47 -16.50
CA GLU A 223 -0.02 -12.31 -17.64
C GLU A 223 1.48 -12.13 -17.94
N ARG A 224 2.00 -10.92 -17.90
CA ARG A 224 3.44 -10.66 -18.06
C ARG A 224 4.25 -11.32 -16.94
N GLU A 225 3.82 -11.21 -15.68
CA GLU A 225 4.50 -11.84 -14.55
C GLU A 225 4.40 -13.37 -14.60
N LYS A 226 3.25 -13.93 -15.01
CA LYS A 226 3.11 -15.37 -15.27
C LYS A 226 4.13 -15.86 -16.30
N LEU A 227 4.35 -15.12 -17.39
CA LEU A 227 5.36 -15.43 -18.40
C LEU A 227 6.80 -15.37 -17.84
N ASN A 228 7.10 -14.35 -17.03
CA ASN A 228 8.41 -14.21 -16.39
C ASN A 228 8.71 -15.31 -15.35
N VAL A 229 7.67 -15.89 -14.79
CA VAL A 229 7.73 -16.89 -13.72
C VAL A 229 7.85 -18.33 -14.24
N VAL A 230 7.66 -18.59 -15.54
CA VAL A 230 7.66 -19.96 -16.13
C VAL A 230 8.89 -20.79 -15.72
N HIS A 231 10.04 -20.14 -15.50
CA HIS A 231 11.28 -20.80 -15.09
C HIS A 231 11.67 -20.57 -13.62
N SER A 232 10.81 -19.91 -12.83
CA SER A 232 11.09 -19.62 -11.43
C SER A 232 10.81 -20.81 -10.54
N LYS A 233 11.70 -21.08 -9.56
CA LYS A 233 11.47 -22.04 -8.47
C LYS A 233 10.25 -21.66 -7.60
N ASN A 234 9.80 -20.41 -7.71
CA ASN A 234 8.69 -19.84 -6.93
C ASN A 234 7.39 -19.72 -7.74
N LYS A 235 7.31 -20.37 -8.92
CA LYS A 235 6.16 -20.25 -9.84
C LYS A 235 4.82 -20.45 -9.13
N THR A 236 4.65 -21.57 -8.44
CA THR A 236 3.40 -21.89 -7.75
C THR A 236 3.01 -20.82 -6.71
N MET A 237 3.97 -20.28 -5.98
CA MET A 237 3.72 -19.23 -4.99
C MET A 237 3.25 -17.92 -5.65
N ILE A 238 3.83 -17.57 -6.78
CA ILE A 238 3.47 -16.32 -7.48
C ILE A 238 2.09 -16.47 -8.14
N GLU A 239 1.81 -17.59 -8.77
CA GLU A 239 0.50 -17.90 -9.35
C GLU A 239 -0.61 -17.90 -8.27
N GLU A 240 -0.32 -18.44 -7.10
CA GLU A 240 -1.24 -18.42 -5.96
C GLU A 240 -1.49 -16.99 -5.45
N ARG A 241 -0.45 -16.17 -5.32
CA ARG A 241 -0.60 -14.76 -4.94
C ARG A 241 -1.40 -13.97 -5.95
N ILE A 242 -1.18 -14.20 -7.24
CA ILE A 242 -1.96 -13.56 -8.31
C ILE A 242 -3.43 -13.93 -8.17
N LYS A 243 -3.73 -15.23 -8.06
CA LYS A 243 -5.11 -15.70 -7.88
C LYS A 243 -5.77 -15.11 -6.64
N ASN A 244 -5.09 -15.11 -5.49
CA ASN A 244 -5.62 -14.52 -4.27
C ASN A 244 -5.91 -13.02 -4.44
N THR A 245 -5.10 -12.31 -5.25
CA THR A 245 -5.31 -10.89 -5.54
C THR A 245 -6.54 -10.69 -6.42
N GLU A 246 -6.71 -11.51 -7.46
CA GLU A 246 -7.89 -11.50 -8.33
C GLU A 246 -9.17 -11.75 -7.52
N ASP A 247 -9.16 -12.76 -6.65
CA ASP A 247 -10.27 -13.10 -5.76
C ASP A 247 -10.62 -11.93 -4.81
N MET A 248 -9.61 -11.27 -4.24
CA MET A 248 -9.82 -10.09 -3.37
C MET A 248 -10.40 -8.90 -4.11
N ILE A 249 -9.91 -8.61 -5.31
CA ILE A 249 -10.44 -7.52 -6.14
C ILE A 249 -11.91 -7.81 -6.49
N GLY A 250 -12.26 -9.05 -6.79
CA GLY A 250 -13.65 -9.47 -6.97
C GLY A 250 -14.54 -9.19 -5.75
N LEU A 251 -14.03 -9.42 -4.54
CA LEU A 251 -14.76 -9.14 -3.30
C LEU A 251 -15.01 -7.64 -3.07
N PHE A 252 -14.06 -6.78 -3.42
CA PHE A 252 -14.26 -5.33 -3.35
C PHE A 252 -15.39 -4.84 -4.26
N SER A 253 -15.60 -5.50 -5.40
CA SER A 253 -16.62 -5.12 -6.37
C SER A 253 -18.03 -5.56 -5.97
N THR A 254 -18.17 -6.53 -5.06
CA THR A 254 -19.46 -7.12 -4.67
C THR A 254 -19.98 -6.66 -3.32
N ARG A 255 -19.16 -6.01 -2.49
CA ARG A 255 -19.57 -5.51 -1.18
C ARG A 255 -19.94 -4.04 -1.28
N GLU A 256 -21.12 -3.69 -0.75
CA GLU A 256 -21.53 -2.31 -0.56
C GLU A 256 -20.57 -1.58 0.38
N LEU A 257 -20.30 -0.32 0.05
CA LEU A 257 -19.53 0.58 0.90
C LEU A 257 -20.29 0.81 2.20
N TYR A 258 -19.62 0.75 3.35
CA TYR A 258 -20.15 1.11 4.66
C TYR A 258 -20.48 2.58 4.76
#